data_aa3724f5e8387419772c539e47da0e42
#
_entry.id   aa3724f5e8387419772c539e47da0e42
#
_cell.length_a   1.000
_cell.length_b   1.000
_cell.length_c   1.000
_cell.angle_alpha   90.00
_cell.angle_beta   90.00
_cell.angle_gamma   90.00
#
_symmetry.space_group_name_H-M   'P 1'
#
loop_
_entity.id
_entity.type
_entity.pdbx_description
1 polymer ?
#
loop_
_entity_poly.entity_id
_entity_poly.type
_entity_poly.pdbx_seq_one_letter_code
_entity_poly.pdbx_strand_id
1 'polypeptide(L)'
;MLHAVSPPPPTELPQAPARIVLGVYLRGLRQAKGETLEAAARAAGQSASAVSRWERAESPISPAAVQRLLLHYGVAKQHVDYLVRSLPPQDYTRSEHEEQGYAKRAPFDHWADVAGEEAMARYIAVMRTASEILQFCVQVPAGLRTQAYQEAVLDPAVCVTADEPVLGLPRWVHTITWAQGQRRTVLLDETVLTKPAGGYEVMGGQLRHLAELVSGEDADAGGLVIRILPMSQILFVHTLHWPAEVTLHGHRLVTGLGLFPSYESGSRAARTVSAGLREALSAACGREETHQLLVRAAHTMERRAAS
;
A
#
# COMPACT_ATOMS: atom_id res chain seq x y z
N MET A 1 -35.89 7.17 -4.68
CA MET A 1 -35.21 5.84 -4.67
C MET A 1 -34.32 5.80 -3.45
N LEU A 2 -34.65 4.95 -2.47
CA LEU A 2 -33.83 4.74 -1.26
C LEU A 2 -32.58 3.97 -1.66
N HIS A 3 -31.41 4.59 -1.51
CA HIS A 3 -30.14 3.89 -1.65
C HIS A 3 -30.06 2.80 -0.56
N ALA A 4 -29.97 1.56 -1.00
CA ALA A 4 -29.71 0.45 -0.09
C ALA A 4 -28.36 0.68 0.59
N VAL A 5 -28.41 0.99 1.88
CA VAL A 5 -27.22 1.04 2.74
C VAL A 5 -26.72 -0.40 2.84
N SER A 6 -25.56 -0.67 2.28
CA SER A 6 -24.90 -1.98 2.47
C SER A 6 -24.76 -2.25 3.97
N PRO A 7 -25.07 -3.47 4.44
CA PRO A 7 -24.89 -3.82 5.83
C PRO A 7 -23.43 -3.57 6.25
N PRO A 8 -23.21 -3.12 7.49
CA PRO A 8 -21.85 -2.97 7.99
C PRO A 8 -21.12 -4.31 7.90
N PRO A 9 -19.83 -4.31 7.52
CA PRO A 9 -19.05 -5.55 7.50
C PRO A 9 -19.03 -6.18 8.90
N PRO A 10 -18.90 -7.51 8.97
CA PRO A 10 -18.87 -8.21 10.25
C PRO A 10 -17.80 -7.59 11.16
N THR A 11 -18.16 -7.40 12.41
CA THR A 11 -17.36 -6.78 13.47
C THR A 11 -16.23 -7.73 13.91
N GLU A 12 -15.33 -8.08 13.02
CA GLU A 12 -14.08 -8.69 13.45
C GLU A 12 -13.17 -7.58 14.02
N LEU A 13 -12.66 -7.83 15.23
CA LEU A 13 -11.71 -6.90 15.85
C LEU A 13 -10.50 -6.73 14.93
N PRO A 14 -10.05 -5.48 14.69
CA PRO A 14 -8.93 -5.23 13.81
C PRO A 14 -7.68 -5.97 14.26
N GLN A 15 -6.99 -6.63 13.34
CA GLN A 15 -5.73 -7.29 13.62
C GLN A 15 -4.60 -6.26 13.74
N ALA A 16 -3.60 -6.58 14.57
CA ALA A 16 -2.39 -5.75 14.69
C ALA A 16 -1.67 -5.64 13.33
N PRO A 17 -1.24 -4.43 12.91
CA PRO A 17 -0.57 -4.21 11.64
C PRO A 17 0.61 -5.15 11.38
N ALA A 18 1.45 -5.38 12.39
CA ALA A 18 2.59 -6.29 12.26
C ALA A 18 2.18 -7.73 11.90
N ARG A 19 1.01 -8.22 12.37
CA ARG A 19 0.47 -9.54 11.98
C ARG A 19 0.04 -9.56 10.53
N ILE A 20 -0.64 -8.50 10.06
CA ILE A 20 -1.12 -8.39 8.67
C ILE A 20 0.07 -8.37 7.71
N VAL A 21 1.04 -7.51 7.97
CA VAL A 21 2.24 -7.37 7.12
C VAL A 21 3.10 -8.64 7.16
N LEU A 22 3.25 -9.26 8.34
CA LEU A 22 3.94 -10.56 8.44
C LEU A 22 3.26 -11.64 7.61
N GLY A 23 1.92 -11.71 7.61
CA GLY A 23 1.18 -12.66 6.79
C GLY A 23 1.49 -12.51 5.30
N VAL A 24 1.45 -11.28 4.80
CA VAL A 24 1.85 -10.95 3.43
C VAL A 24 3.31 -11.36 3.15
N TYR A 25 4.21 -11.07 4.08
CA TYR A 25 5.62 -11.41 3.96
C TYR A 25 5.87 -12.91 3.88
N LEU A 26 5.27 -13.69 4.79
CA LEU A 26 5.37 -15.15 4.78
C LEU A 26 4.87 -15.75 3.46
N ARG A 27 3.73 -15.26 2.96
CA ARG A 27 3.20 -15.69 1.65
C ARG A 27 4.16 -15.35 0.51
N GLY A 28 4.71 -14.15 0.49
CA GLY A 28 5.67 -13.71 -0.52
C GLY A 28 6.92 -14.56 -0.55
N LEU A 29 7.52 -14.82 0.62
CA LEU A 29 8.70 -15.68 0.76
C LEU A 29 8.41 -17.12 0.32
N ARG A 30 7.28 -17.69 0.72
CA ARG A 30 6.87 -19.04 0.31
C ARG A 30 6.72 -19.13 -1.21
N GLN A 31 6.04 -18.17 -1.83
CA GLN A 31 5.85 -18.13 -3.28
C GLN A 31 7.17 -17.97 -4.04
N ALA A 32 8.06 -17.10 -3.56
CA ALA A 32 9.39 -16.90 -4.15
C ALA A 32 10.26 -18.16 -4.08
N LYS A 33 10.04 -18.99 -3.07
CA LYS A 33 10.72 -20.30 -2.92
C LYS A 33 10.03 -21.41 -3.70
N GLY A 34 8.88 -21.13 -4.33
CA GLY A 34 8.10 -22.13 -5.07
C GLY A 34 7.45 -23.19 -4.17
N GLU A 35 7.26 -22.91 -2.88
CA GLU A 35 6.74 -23.88 -1.92
C GLU A 35 5.22 -23.88 -1.82
N THR A 36 4.66 -25.08 -1.59
CA THR A 36 3.24 -25.25 -1.28
C THR A 36 2.96 -24.96 0.19
N LEU A 37 1.68 -24.80 0.54
CA LEU A 37 1.25 -24.66 1.94
C LEU A 37 1.64 -25.87 2.79
N GLU A 38 1.61 -27.07 2.22
CA GLU A 38 1.99 -28.33 2.90
C GLU A 38 3.50 -28.36 3.20
N ALA A 39 4.36 -27.85 2.29
CA ALA A 39 5.78 -27.77 2.53
C ALA A 39 6.10 -26.79 3.68
N ALA A 40 5.48 -25.60 3.65
CA ALA A 40 5.59 -24.62 4.73
C ALA A 40 5.05 -25.15 6.06
N ALA A 41 3.95 -25.90 6.03
CA ALA A 41 3.37 -26.52 7.21
C ALA A 41 4.31 -27.52 7.87
N ARG A 42 4.96 -28.39 7.09
CA ARG A 42 6.00 -29.31 7.60
C ARG A 42 7.15 -28.54 8.26
N ALA A 43 7.65 -27.47 7.61
CA ALA A 43 8.72 -26.64 8.16
C ALA A 43 8.30 -25.97 9.48
N ALA A 44 7.06 -25.53 9.60
CA ALA A 44 6.50 -24.93 10.81
C ALA A 44 6.14 -25.95 11.91
N GLY A 45 6.03 -27.24 11.60
CA GLY A 45 5.48 -28.27 12.50
C GLY A 45 3.99 -28.06 12.75
N GLN A 46 3.22 -27.69 11.71
CA GLN A 46 1.82 -27.28 11.78
C GLN A 46 1.01 -27.84 10.60
N SER A 47 -0.30 -27.55 10.55
CA SER A 47 -1.14 -27.91 9.43
C SER A 47 -1.07 -26.84 8.31
N ALA A 48 -1.34 -27.24 7.06
CA ALA A 48 -1.45 -26.31 5.94
C ALA A 48 -2.55 -25.25 6.16
N SER A 49 -3.65 -25.64 6.79
CA SER A 49 -4.73 -24.72 7.19
C SER A 49 -4.25 -23.64 8.18
N ALA A 50 -3.37 -24.00 9.14
CA ALA A 50 -2.80 -23.03 10.08
C ALA A 50 -1.92 -22.02 9.35
N VAL A 51 -1.01 -22.49 8.48
CA VAL A 51 -0.14 -21.60 7.67
C VAL A 51 -0.99 -20.68 6.80
N SER A 52 -2.02 -21.21 6.14
CA SER A 52 -2.94 -20.41 5.31
C SER A 52 -3.63 -19.29 6.12
N ARG A 53 -4.10 -19.58 7.35
CA ARG A 53 -4.68 -18.55 8.21
C ARG A 53 -3.67 -17.52 8.68
N TRP A 54 -2.41 -17.91 8.92
CA TRP A 54 -1.34 -16.97 9.26
C TRP A 54 -0.99 -16.03 8.12
N GLU A 55 -0.92 -16.55 6.89
CA GLU A 55 -0.67 -15.75 5.69
C GLU A 55 -1.79 -14.72 5.42
N ARG A 56 -3.02 -14.98 5.92
CA ARG A 56 -4.16 -14.06 5.83
C ARG A 56 -4.40 -13.24 7.10
N ALA A 57 -3.53 -13.39 8.11
CA ALA A 57 -3.68 -12.77 9.43
C ALA A 57 -5.01 -13.09 10.16
N GLU A 58 -5.65 -14.22 9.84
CA GLU A 58 -6.91 -14.67 10.45
C GLU A 58 -6.71 -15.32 11.83
N SER A 59 -5.50 -15.71 12.16
CA SER A 59 -5.18 -16.27 13.47
C SER A 59 -3.78 -15.83 13.92
N PRO A 60 -3.56 -15.72 15.25
CA PRO A 60 -2.24 -15.39 15.78
C PRO A 60 -1.25 -16.53 15.48
N ILE A 61 -0.01 -16.14 15.18
CA ILE A 61 1.10 -17.06 14.98
C ILE A 61 2.03 -17.01 16.19
N SER A 62 2.49 -18.17 16.66
CA SER A 62 3.44 -18.22 17.78
C SER A 62 4.83 -17.72 17.36
N PRO A 63 5.58 -17.04 18.26
CA PRO A 63 6.95 -16.61 17.98
C PRO A 63 7.86 -17.74 17.47
N ALA A 64 7.72 -18.94 18.01
CA ALA A 64 8.48 -20.11 17.58
C ALA A 64 8.13 -20.56 16.15
N ALA A 65 6.88 -20.47 15.74
CA ALA A 65 6.46 -20.77 14.36
C ALA A 65 6.95 -19.73 13.37
N VAL A 66 6.87 -18.42 13.73
CA VAL A 66 7.47 -17.32 12.94
C VAL A 66 8.95 -17.57 12.73
N GLN A 67 9.68 -17.82 13.81
CA GLN A 67 11.12 -18.05 13.74
C GLN A 67 11.47 -19.23 12.84
N ARG A 68 10.78 -20.37 12.98
CA ARG A 68 11.01 -21.55 12.12
C ARG A 68 10.76 -21.25 10.65
N LEU A 69 9.64 -20.61 10.31
CA LEU A 69 9.30 -20.30 8.92
C LEU A 69 10.26 -19.29 8.30
N LEU A 70 10.56 -18.20 8.98
CA LEU A 70 11.46 -17.19 8.44
C LEU A 70 12.88 -17.73 8.24
N LEU A 71 13.41 -18.51 9.20
CA LEU A 71 14.71 -19.18 9.03
C LEU A 71 14.67 -20.22 7.90
N HIS A 72 13.58 -20.97 7.77
CA HIS A 72 13.39 -21.92 6.67
C HIS A 72 13.39 -21.20 5.30
N TYR A 73 12.85 -19.99 5.22
CA TYR A 73 12.90 -19.17 4.01
C TYR A 73 14.23 -18.45 3.79
N GLY A 74 15.20 -18.60 4.70
CA GLY A 74 16.53 -18.01 4.58
C GLY A 74 16.62 -16.56 5.04
N VAL A 75 15.64 -16.06 5.81
CA VAL A 75 15.69 -14.73 6.39
C VAL A 75 16.78 -14.65 7.45
N ALA A 76 17.62 -13.60 7.39
CA ALA A 76 18.72 -13.41 8.33
C ALA A 76 18.20 -13.32 9.78
N LYS A 77 18.90 -13.94 10.72
CA LYS A 77 18.50 -14.04 12.13
C LYS A 77 18.14 -12.69 12.76
N GLN A 78 18.88 -11.64 12.46
CA GLN A 78 18.60 -10.29 12.97
C GLN A 78 17.21 -9.77 12.55
N HIS A 79 16.78 -10.04 11.32
CA HIS A 79 15.43 -9.67 10.82
C HIS A 79 14.36 -10.56 11.41
N VAL A 80 14.65 -11.85 11.63
CA VAL A 80 13.75 -12.75 12.34
C VAL A 80 13.50 -12.26 13.76
N ASP A 81 14.55 -11.94 14.51
CA ASP A 81 14.46 -11.44 15.89
C ASP A 81 13.73 -10.09 15.96
N TYR A 82 13.92 -9.21 14.96
CA TYR A 82 13.20 -7.96 14.84
C TYR A 82 11.69 -8.19 14.66
N LEU A 83 11.31 -9.04 13.70
CA LEU A 83 9.90 -9.31 13.39
C LEU A 83 9.19 -10.00 14.56
N VAL A 84 9.85 -10.96 15.21
CA VAL A 84 9.30 -11.64 16.40
C VAL A 84 9.01 -10.64 17.52
N ARG A 85 9.91 -9.68 17.76
CA ARG A 85 9.69 -8.63 18.77
C ARG A 85 8.60 -7.62 18.39
N SER A 86 8.33 -7.45 17.12
CA SER A 86 7.30 -6.53 16.62
C SER A 86 5.89 -7.09 16.76
N LEU A 87 5.75 -8.39 16.95
CA LEU A 87 4.45 -9.04 17.07
C LEU A 87 3.86 -8.86 18.47
N PRO A 88 2.53 -8.70 18.58
CA PRO A 88 1.86 -8.79 19.86
C PRO A 88 1.97 -10.21 20.43
N PRO A 89 1.83 -10.38 21.76
CA PRO A 89 1.69 -11.68 22.38
C PRO A 89 0.63 -12.54 21.67
N GLN A 90 0.77 -13.87 21.74
CA GLN A 90 -0.13 -14.78 21.02
C GLN A 90 -1.58 -14.70 21.52
N ASP A 91 -1.74 -14.48 22.81
CA ASP A 91 -3.02 -14.33 23.52
C ASP A 91 -3.54 -12.87 23.49
N TYR A 92 -2.82 -11.97 22.84
CA TYR A 92 -3.24 -10.57 22.74
C TYR A 92 -4.54 -10.49 21.94
N THR A 93 -5.58 -10.02 22.58
CA THR A 93 -6.85 -9.63 21.99
C THR A 93 -7.06 -8.15 22.25
N ARG A 94 -7.45 -7.42 21.22
CA ARG A 94 -7.80 -6.01 21.37
C ARG A 94 -9.11 -5.89 22.13
N SER A 95 -9.11 -5.07 23.18
CA SER A 95 -10.33 -4.75 23.93
C SER A 95 -10.99 -3.50 23.34
N GLU A 96 -12.29 -3.54 23.09
CA GLU A 96 -13.07 -2.37 22.67
C GLU A 96 -13.01 -1.20 23.68
N HIS A 97 -12.76 -1.52 24.96
CA HIS A 97 -12.66 -0.51 26.03
C HIS A 97 -11.38 0.31 26.00
N GLU A 98 -10.33 -0.14 25.28
CA GLU A 98 -9.09 0.62 25.10
C GLU A 98 -9.26 1.82 24.16
N GLU A 99 -10.38 1.88 23.41
CA GLU A 99 -10.68 2.99 22.48
C GLU A 99 -11.23 4.25 23.16
N GLN A 100 -11.70 4.19 24.38
CA GLN A 100 -12.43 5.29 25.03
C GLN A 100 -11.55 6.38 25.61
N GLY A 101 -10.23 6.23 25.63
CA GLY A 101 -9.30 7.25 26.14
C GLY A 101 -8.73 8.15 25.04
N TYR A 102 -8.80 9.46 25.22
CA TYR A 102 -8.25 10.48 24.29
C TYR A 102 -6.75 10.35 24.00
N ALA A 103 -6.01 9.56 24.78
CA ALA A 103 -4.55 9.49 24.74
C ALA A 103 -3.96 8.07 24.58
N LYS A 104 -4.75 7.03 24.59
CA LYS A 104 -4.21 5.66 24.56
C LYS A 104 -4.51 4.99 23.23
N ARG A 105 -3.50 4.88 22.37
CA ARG A 105 -3.48 3.83 21.33
C ARG A 105 -3.47 2.49 22.04
N ALA A 106 -4.29 1.55 21.58
CA ALA A 106 -4.14 0.17 22.04
C ALA A 106 -2.72 -0.28 21.69
N PRO A 107 -2.05 -1.04 22.56
CA PRO A 107 -0.76 -1.62 22.24
C PRO A 107 -0.84 -2.35 20.90
N PHE A 108 0.15 -2.20 20.06
CA PHE A 108 0.23 -2.86 18.76
C PHE A 108 -0.75 -2.40 17.66
N ASP A 109 -1.49 -1.30 17.83
CA ASP A 109 -2.30 -0.70 16.75
C ASP A 109 -1.45 0.04 15.71
N HIS A 110 -0.24 0.37 16.07
CA HIS A 110 0.73 1.06 15.25
C HIS A 110 2.03 0.26 15.16
N TRP A 111 2.60 0.20 13.97
CA TRP A 111 3.91 -0.38 13.75
C TRP A 111 4.68 0.43 12.71
N ALA A 112 5.87 0.93 13.10
CA ALA A 112 6.85 1.50 12.17
C ALA A 112 7.86 0.41 11.81
N ASP A 113 7.97 0.08 10.53
CA ASP A 113 8.87 -0.95 10.05
C ASP A 113 10.22 -0.32 9.67
N VAL A 114 11.18 -0.42 10.56
CA VAL A 114 12.49 0.22 10.44
C VAL A 114 13.59 -0.72 9.93
N ALA A 115 13.24 -1.85 9.34
CA ALA A 115 14.20 -2.87 8.89
C ALA A 115 14.84 -2.59 7.50
N GLY A 116 15.03 -1.33 7.14
CA GLY A 116 15.73 -0.94 5.91
C GLY A 116 15.05 -1.45 4.63
N GLU A 117 15.81 -2.05 3.72
CA GLU A 117 15.33 -2.55 2.42
C GLU A 117 14.23 -3.62 2.57
N GLU A 118 14.31 -4.47 3.59
CA GLU A 118 13.27 -5.46 3.89
C GLU A 118 11.95 -4.81 4.29
N ALA A 119 11.97 -3.65 4.99
CA ALA A 119 10.76 -2.91 5.31
C ALA A 119 10.08 -2.38 4.04
N MET A 120 10.87 -1.84 3.12
CA MET A 120 10.36 -1.36 1.84
C MET A 120 9.81 -2.50 0.98
N ALA A 121 10.50 -3.64 0.95
CA ALA A 121 10.02 -4.83 0.25
C ALA A 121 8.66 -5.30 0.80
N ARG A 122 8.47 -5.30 2.12
CA ARG A 122 7.18 -5.63 2.74
C ARG A 122 6.10 -4.59 2.40
N TYR A 123 6.44 -3.31 2.38
CA TYR A 123 5.50 -2.25 1.97
C TYR A 123 5.02 -2.46 0.52
N ILE A 124 5.94 -2.73 -0.39
CA ILE A 124 5.61 -3.02 -1.80
C ILE A 124 4.71 -4.26 -1.89
N ALA A 125 5.03 -5.32 -1.14
CA ALA A 125 4.23 -6.52 -1.09
C ALA A 125 2.80 -6.23 -0.61
N VAL A 126 2.64 -5.41 0.44
CA VAL A 126 1.32 -4.96 0.93
C VAL A 126 0.55 -4.25 -0.18
N MET A 127 1.18 -3.27 -0.86
CA MET A 127 0.52 -2.53 -1.94
C MET A 127 0.13 -3.43 -3.12
N ARG A 128 0.99 -4.38 -3.50
CA ARG A 128 0.71 -5.30 -4.61
C ARG A 128 -0.37 -6.33 -4.30
N THR A 129 -0.44 -6.82 -3.06
CA THR A 129 -1.39 -7.86 -2.65
C THR A 129 -2.72 -7.33 -2.15
N ALA A 130 -2.85 -6.04 -1.90
CA ALA A 130 -4.11 -5.42 -1.50
C ALA A 130 -5.19 -5.63 -2.56
N SER A 131 -6.41 -5.95 -2.15
CA SER A 131 -7.58 -6.01 -3.04
C SER A 131 -8.15 -4.63 -3.35
N GLU A 132 -7.97 -3.68 -2.42
CA GLU A 132 -8.41 -2.29 -2.58
C GLU A 132 -7.32 -1.35 -2.06
N ILE A 133 -7.15 -0.22 -2.76
CA ILE A 133 -6.23 0.85 -2.38
C ILE A 133 -6.93 2.18 -2.60
N LEU A 134 -6.94 3.05 -1.58
CA LEU A 134 -7.22 4.47 -1.70
C LEU A 134 -6.00 5.23 -1.20
N GLN A 135 -5.31 5.97 -2.08
CA GLN A 135 -4.06 6.64 -1.74
C GLN A 135 -4.03 8.09 -2.21
N PHE A 136 -3.34 8.95 -1.46
CA PHE A 136 -2.99 10.31 -1.86
C PHE A 136 -1.50 10.41 -2.16
N CYS A 137 -1.15 11.06 -3.28
CA CYS A 137 0.22 11.13 -3.78
C CYS A 137 0.57 12.53 -4.28
N VAL A 138 1.70 13.06 -3.80
CA VAL A 138 2.30 14.33 -4.27
C VAL A 138 3.25 14.15 -5.47
N GLN A 139 3.40 12.92 -5.93
CA GLN A 139 4.15 12.50 -7.12
C GLN A 139 3.41 11.35 -7.79
N VAL A 140 3.71 11.05 -9.04
CA VAL A 140 3.15 9.89 -9.73
C VAL A 140 3.61 8.60 -9.04
N PRO A 141 2.69 7.77 -8.51
CA PRO A 141 3.07 6.57 -7.79
C PRO A 141 3.51 5.45 -8.72
N ALA A 142 4.25 4.48 -8.17
CA ALA A 142 4.67 3.28 -8.89
C ALA A 142 3.47 2.56 -9.54
N GLY A 143 3.70 1.98 -10.72
CA GLY A 143 2.66 1.33 -11.54
C GLY A 143 1.83 2.29 -12.41
N LEU A 144 2.04 3.61 -12.30
CA LEU A 144 1.47 4.64 -13.18
C LEU A 144 2.55 5.45 -13.88
N ARG A 145 3.82 5.08 -13.73
CA ARG A 145 4.96 5.78 -14.30
C ARG A 145 5.30 5.26 -15.68
N THR A 146 5.65 6.16 -16.58
CA THR A 146 6.39 5.81 -17.80
C THR A 146 7.82 5.43 -17.44
N GLN A 147 8.49 4.66 -18.28
CA GLN A 147 9.88 4.28 -18.06
C GLN A 147 10.78 5.54 -17.93
N ALA A 148 10.63 6.52 -18.82
CA ALA A 148 11.42 7.76 -18.78
C ALA A 148 11.23 8.55 -17.47
N TYR A 149 9.98 8.65 -16.98
CA TYR A 149 9.70 9.29 -15.70
C TYR A 149 10.33 8.51 -14.53
N GLN A 150 10.25 7.20 -14.56
CA GLN A 150 10.81 6.34 -13.52
C GLN A 150 12.33 6.47 -13.42
N GLU A 151 13.04 6.47 -14.57
CA GLU A 151 14.48 6.65 -14.63
C GLU A 151 14.91 8.02 -14.12
N ALA A 152 14.09 9.06 -14.40
CA ALA A 152 14.38 10.43 -14.01
C ALA A 152 14.16 10.72 -12.52
N VAL A 153 13.18 10.06 -11.89
CA VAL A 153 12.83 10.33 -10.47
C VAL A 153 13.81 9.65 -9.50
N LEU A 154 14.57 8.63 -9.95
CA LEU A 154 15.64 7.96 -9.18
C LEU A 154 15.27 7.65 -7.72
N ASP A 155 14.02 7.30 -7.45
CA ASP A 155 13.60 6.87 -6.12
C ASP A 155 13.55 5.34 -6.06
N PRO A 156 14.62 4.66 -5.62
CA PRO A 156 14.69 3.21 -5.61
C PRO A 156 13.62 2.57 -4.72
N ALA A 157 13.10 3.31 -3.74
CA ALA A 157 12.08 2.81 -2.82
C ALA A 157 10.68 2.77 -3.45
N VAL A 158 10.41 3.66 -4.40
CA VAL A 158 9.06 3.87 -4.98
C VAL A 158 8.98 3.42 -6.44
N CYS A 159 10.13 3.17 -7.08
CA CYS A 159 10.27 2.86 -8.51
C CYS A 159 10.15 1.37 -8.86
N VAL A 160 9.44 0.57 -8.08
CA VAL A 160 9.26 -0.85 -8.44
C VAL A 160 8.17 -0.98 -9.48
N THR A 161 8.55 -1.19 -10.73
CA THR A 161 7.64 -1.73 -11.74
C THR A 161 7.52 -3.25 -11.59
N ALA A 162 6.46 -3.83 -12.15
CA ALA A 162 6.23 -5.27 -12.04
C ALA A 162 7.36 -6.10 -12.68
N ASP A 163 8.04 -5.56 -13.66
CA ASP A 163 8.90 -6.30 -14.57
C ASP A 163 10.40 -6.06 -14.39
N GLU A 164 10.83 -5.03 -13.63
CA GLU A 164 12.24 -4.74 -13.43
C GLU A 164 12.66 -4.81 -11.97
N PRO A 165 13.77 -5.53 -11.65
CA PRO A 165 14.30 -5.59 -10.30
C PRO A 165 14.88 -4.22 -9.93
N VAL A 166 14.39 -3.62 -8.85
CA VAL A 166 14.98 -2.42 -8.27
C VAL A 166 16.27 -2.82 -7.55
N LEU A 167 17.35 -2.11 -7.86
CA LEU A 167 18.64 -2.30 -7.19
C LEU A 167 18.44 -2.16 -5.67
N GLY A 168 18.92 -3.15 -4.91
CA GLY A 168 18.89 -3.17 -3.45
C GLY A 168 17.67 -3.84 -2.83
N LEU A 169 16.58 -4.11 -3.57
CA LEU A 169 15.45 -4.82 -2.99
C LEU A 169 15.63 -6.35 -3.03
N PRO A 170 15.15 -7.06 -1.99
CA PRO A 170 15.20 -8.52 -1.95
C PRO A 170 14.45 -9.17 -3.12
N ARG A 171 15.00 -10.24 -3.68
CA ARG A 171 14.43 -10.93 -4.86
C ARG A 171 12.98 -11.39 -4.66
N TRP A 172 12.60 -11.76 -3.45
CA TRP A 172 11.26 -12.29 -3.18
C TRP A 172 10.15 -11.29 -3.52
N VAL A 173 10.37 -9.97 -3.39
CA VAL A 173 9.33 -8.98 -3.70
C VAL A 173 9.02 -8.91 -5.18
N HIS A 174 9.99 -9.24 -6.04
CA HIS A 174 9.80 -9.22 -7.50
C HIS A 174 8.91 -10.36 -8.00
N THR A 175 8.71 -11.41 -7.21
CA THR A 175 7.80 -12.50 -7.54
C THR A 175 6.34 -12.20 -7.22
N ILE A 176 6.08 -11.13 -6.45
CA ILE A 176 4.73 -10.72 -6.10
C ILE A 176 4.15 -9.88 -7.23
N THR A 177 3.15 -10.40 -7.89
CA THR A 177 2.37 -9.69 -8.91
C THR A 177 1.28 -8.82 -8.26
N TRP A 178 0.77 -7.82 -8.99
CA TRP A 178 -0.40 -7.07 -8.57
C TRP A 178 -1.60 -8.02 -8.40
N ALA A 179 -2.40 -7.77 -7.36
CA ALA A 179 -3.58 -8.59 -7.11
C ALA A 179 -4.55 -8.49 -8.30
N GLN A 180 -4.97 -9.62 -8.80
CA GLN A 180 -5.94 -9.68 -9.89
C GLN A 180 -7.27 -9.04 -9.43
N GLY A 181 -7.82 -8.15 -10.24
CA GLY A 181 -9.04 -7.41 -9.89
C GLY A 181 -8.85 -6.37 -8.77
N GLN A 182 -7.61 -5.93 -8.51
CA GLN A 182 -7.35 -4.86 -7.54
C GLN A 182 -8.10 -3.59 -7.91
N ARG A 183 -8.84 -3.02 -6.95
CA ARG A 183 -9.44 -1.70 -7.07
C ARG A 183 -8.48 -0.65 -6.50
N ARG A 184 -8.01 0.26 -7.33
CA ARG A 184 -7.05 1.27 -6.94
C ARG A 184 -7.54 2.67 -7.26
N THR A 185 -7.74 3.48 -6.23
CA THR A 185 -8.04 4.91 -6.36
C THR A 185 -6.81 5.73 -5.98
N VAL A 186 -6.35 6.54 -6.92
CA VAL A 186 -5.18 7.41 -6.77
C VAL A 186 -5.62 8.86 -6.82
N LEU A 187 -5.44 9.57 -5.72
CA LEU A 187 -5.61 11.00 -5.62
C LEU A 187 -4.26 11.65 -5.84
N LEU A 188 -4.07 12.31 -6.97
CA LEU A 188 -2.86 13.07 -7.27
C LEU A 188 -3.05 14.51 -6.84
N ASP A 189 -2.11 15.02 -6.06
CA ASP A 189 -2.03 16.43 -5.73
C ASP A 189 -1.88 17.27 -7.01
N GLU A 190 -2.58 18.41 -7.10
CA GLU A 190 -2.53 19.30 -8.27
C GLU A 190 -1.11 19.76 -8.61
N THR A 191 -0.19 19.80 -7.64
CA THR A 191 1.22 20.16 -7.90
C THR A 191 1.92 19.21 -8.87
N VAL A 192 1.42 17.98 -9.06
CA VAL A 192 1.92 17.04 -10.07
C VAL A 192 1.80 17.63 -11.48
N LEU A 193 0.80 18.47 -11.74
CA LEU A 193 0.56 19.09 -13.03
C LEU A 193 1.58 20.18 -13.40
N THR A 194 2.32 20.71 -12.42
CA THR A 194 3.18 21.87 -12.58
C THR A 194 4.67 21.62 -12.38
N LYS A 195 5.01 20.52 -11.67
CA LYS A 195 6.41 20.15 -11.40
C LYS A 195 7.01 19.39 -12.58
N PRO A 196 8.07 19.91 -13.25
CA PRO A 196 8.70 19.23 -14.37
C PRO A 196 9.68 18.14 -13.89
N ALA A 197 9.17 17.09 -13.23
CA ALA A 197 10.00 16.00 -12.75
C ALA A 197 10.67 15.27 -13.93
N GLY A 198 11.99 15.19 -13.91
CA GLY A 198 12.79 14.65 -15.02
C GLY A 198 12.92 15.59 -16.23
N GLY A 199 12.46 16.83 -16.11
CA GLY A 199 12.41 17.81 -17.20
C GLY A 199 11.05 17.87 -17.87
N TYR A 200 10.86 18.90 -18.69
CA TYR A 200 9.57 19.20 -19.33
C TYR A 200 9.11 18.11 -20.30
N GLU A 201 10.02 17.52 -21.07
CA GLU A 201 9.71 16.46 -22.02
C GLU A 201 9.22 15.18 -21.32
N VAL A 202 9.98 14.71 -20.32
CA VAL A 202 9.65 13.52 -19.52
C VAL A 202 8.32 13.70 -18.82
N MET A 203 8.12 14.86 -18.18
CA MET A 203 6.86 15.13 -17.48
C MET A 203 5.68 15.27 -18.43
N GLY A 204 5.87 15.88 -19.61
CA GLY A 204 4.84 15.96 -20.66
C GLY A 204 4.37 14.58 -21.09
N GLY A 205 5.30 13.67 -21.37
CA GLY A 205 4.99 12.27 -21.71
C GLY A 205 4.28 11.53 -20.57
N GLN A 206 4.70 11.74 -19.34
CA GLN A 206 4.06 11.15 -18.17
C GLN A 206 2.62 11.62 -17.97
N LEU A 207 2.36 12.92 -18.12
CA LEU A 207 1.01 13.48 -18.00
C LEU A 207 0.08 12.98 -19.11
N ARG A 208 0.59 12.82 -20.33
CA ARG A 208 -0.15 12.25 -21.46
C ARG A 208 -0.55 10.79 -21.15
N HIS A 209 0.40 10.00 -20.66
CA HIS A 209 0.13 8.62 -20.24
C HIS A 209 -0.97 8.55 -19.16
N LEU A 210 -0.92 9.43 -18.16
CA LEU A 210 -2.00 9.50 -17.15
C LEU A 210 -3.35 9.88 -17.76
N ALA A 211 -3.37 10.80 -18.73
CA ALA A 211 -4.60 11.19 -19.43
C ALA A 211 -5.20 10.00 -20.21
N GLU A 212 -4.36 9.20 -20.88
CA GLU A 212 -4.77 7.97 -21.57
C GLU A 212 -5.37 6.95 -20.60
N LEU A 213 -4.75 6.74 -19.42
CA LEU A 213 -5.29 5.85 -18.38
C LEU A 213 -6.66 6.32 -17.85
N VAL A 214 -6.88 7.63 -17.76
CA VAL A 214 -8.16 8.20 -17.30
C VAL A 214 -9.24 8.09 -18.39
N SER A 215 -8.90 8.25 -19.68
CA SER A 215 -9.87 8.24 -20.79
C SER A 215 -10.20 6.84 -21.31
N GLY A 216 -9.38 5.82 -21.03
CA GLY A 216 -9.54 4.48 -21.55
C GLY A 216 -10.92 3.88 -21.27
N GLU A 217 -11.48 3.13 -22.23
CA GLU A 217 -12.78 2.48 -22.10
C GLU A 217 -12.81 1.48 -20.93
N ASP A 218 -11.66 0.89 -20.60
CA ASP A 218 -11.49 -0.05 -19.49
C ASP A 218 -11.20 0.62 -18.15
N ALA A 219 -11.12 1.95 -18.07
CA ALA A 219 -10.73 2.65 -16.84
C ALA A 219 -11.67 2.32 -15.66
N ASP A 220 -12.97 2.17 -15.92
CA ASP A 220 -13.95 1.78 -14.89
C ASP A 220 -14.03 0.25 -14.70
N ALA A 221 -13.76 -0.53 -15.75
CA ALA A 221 -13.74 -1.99 -15.69
C ALA A 221 -12.41 -2.55 -15.13
N GLY A 222 -11.30 -1.82 -15.34
CA GLY A 222 -9.97 -2.18 -14.88
C GLY A 222 -9.68 -1.92 -13.40
N GLY A 223 -10.64 -1.33 -12.66
CA GLY A 223 -10.49 -1.05 -11.22
C GLY A 223 -9.53 0.09 -10.86
N LEU A 224 -8.97 0.81 -11.85
CA LEU A 224 -8.11 1.97 -11.62
C LEU A 224 -8.88 3.29 -11.77
N VAL A 225 -8.87 4.09 -10.71
CA VAL A 225 -9.45 5.45 -10.70
C VAL A 225 -8.34 6.46 -10.38
N ILE A 226 -8.12 7.44 -11.26
CA ILE A 226 -7.19 8.54 -11.04
C ILE A 226 -8.00 9.84 -10.95
N ARG A 227 -7.74 10.64 -9.92
CA ARG A 227 -8.36 11.94 -9.70
C ARG A 227 -7.30 12.98 -9.32
N ILE A 228 -7.49 14.22 -9.77
CA ILE A 228 -6.67 15.35 -9.30
C ILE A 228 -7.36 15.96 -8.08
N LEU A 229 -6.60 16.16 -7.02
CA LEU A 229 -7.05 16.91 -5.84
C LEU A 229 -6.59 18.36 -5.97
N PRO A 230 -7.51 19.33 -6.13
CA PRO A 230 -7.18 20.74 -6.29
C PRO A 230 -6.54 21.33 -5.04
N MET A 231 -5.57 22.23 -5.21
CA MET A 231 -4.94 22.97 -4.10
C MET A 231 -5.79 24.14 -3.58
N SER A 232 -7.01 24.32 -4.06
CA SER A 232 -7.92 25.37 -3.59
C SER A 232 -8.27 25.25 -2.11
N GLN A 233 -8.08 24.07 -1.53
CA GLN A 233 -8.29 23.78 -0.12
C GLN A 233 -7.15 22.92 0.43
N ILE A 234 -6.64 23.30 1.60
CA ILE A 234 -5.68 22.46 2.33
C ILE A 234 -6.49 21.47 3.17
N LEU A 235 -6.47 20.20 2.77
CA LEU A 235 -7.11 19.10 3.50
C LEU A 235 -6.10 18.38 4.39
N PHE A 236 -6.61 17.59 5.34
CA PHE A 236 -5.79 16.85 6.29
C PHE A 236 -4.75 15.93 5.59
N VAL A 237 -5.09 15.34 4.44
CA VAL A 237 -4.18 14.46 3.69
C VAL A 237 -2.87 15.15 3.28
N HIS A 238 -2.86 16.47 3.07
CA HIS A 238 -1.64 17.23 2.74
C HIS A 238 -0.64 17.34 3.90
N THR A 239 -1.07 17.05 5.13
CA THR A 239 -0.20 17.01 6.31
C THR A 239 0.44 15.65 6.53
N LEU A 240 0.10 14.66 5.72
CA LEU A 240 0.53 13.27 5.86
C LEU A 240 1.57 12.91 4.79
N HIS A 241 2.41 11.91 5.10
CA HIS A 241 3.41 11.41 4.17
C HIS A 241 2.88 10.17 3.44
N TRP A 242 2.45 10.33 2.19
CA TRP A 242 1.98 9.25 1.30
C TRP A 242 0.94 8.33 1.96
N PRO A 243 -0.16 8.88 2.48
CA PRO A 243 -1.15 8.06 3.16
C PRO A 243 -1.88 7.17 2.16
N ALA A 244 -2.10 5.92 2.56
CA ALA A 244 -2.97 5.02 1.84
C ALA A 244 -3.82 4.19 2.82
N GLU A 245 -5.07 3.93 2.45
CA GLU A 245 -5.91 2.90 3.05
C GLU A 245 -5.89 1.70 2.10
N VAL A 246 -5.56 0.52 2.63
CA VAL A 246 -5.51 -0.72 1.87
C VAL A 246 -6.38 -1.80 2.52
N THR A 247 -6.96 -2.68 1.70
CA THR A 247 -7.70 -3.86 2.16
C THR A 247 -6.93 -5.12 1.80
N LEU A 248 -6.61 -5.95 2.78
CA LEU A 248 -5.86 -7.19 2.66
C LEU A 248 -6.62 -8.32 3.34
N HIS A 249 -7.11 -9.29 2.58
CA HIS A 249 -7.87 -10.42 3.13
C HIS A 249 -9.00 -10.01 4.10
N GLY A 250 -9.70 -8.91 3.79
CA GLY A 250 -10.74 -8.35 4.66
C GLY A 250 -10.24 -7.43 5.77
N HIS A 251 -8.94 -7.39 6.05
CA HIS A 251 -8.36 -6.47 7.03
C HIS A 251 -8.12 -5.10 6.40
N ARG A 252 -8.56 -4.04 7.09
CA ARG A 252 -8.27 -2.66 6.70
C ARG A 252 -7.00 -2.19 7.40
N LEU A 253 -6.05 -1.68 6.60
CA LEU A 253 -4.77 -1.18 7.06
C LEU A 253 -4.54 0.21 6.48
N VAL A 254 -4.15 1.16 7.33
CA VAL A 254 -3.67 2.48 6.91
C VAL A 254 -2.16 2.44 6.87
N THR A 255 -1.57 2.93 5.78
CA THR A 255 -0.13 3.01 5.62
C THR A 255 0.32 4.45 5.44
N GLY A 256 1.54 4.74 5.84
CA GLY A 256 2.27 5.97 5.53
C GLY A 256 3.69 5.62 5.11
N LEU A 257 4.27 6.43 4.22
CA LEU A 257 5.64 6.24 3.76
C LEU A 257 6.43 7.53 4.01
N GLY A 258 7.08 7.60 5.18
CA GLY A 258 8.07 8.62 5.51
C GLY A 258 9.49 8.08 5.25
N LEU A 259 10.39 8.26 6.22
CA LEU A 259 11.71 7.64 6.19
C LEU A 259 11.62 6.11 6.21
N PHE A 260 10.60 5.59 6.88
CA PHE A 260 10.25 4.16 6.94
C PHE A 260 8.76 3.99 6.73
N PRO A 261 8.31 2.83 6.22
CA PRO A 261 6.91 2.48 6.20
C PRO A 261 6.32 2.43 7.62
N SER A 262 5.12 2.95 7.76
CA SER A 262 4.34 2.84 8.99
C SER A 262 2.96 2.31 8.68
N TYR A 263 2.39 1.60 9.65
CA TYR A 263 1.12 0.92 9.49
C TYR A 263 0.26 1.14 10.74
N GLU A 264 -1.03 1.36 10.54
CA GLU A 264 -2.02 1.46 11.60
C GLU A 264 -3.28 0.67 11.26
N SER A 265 -3.89 0.05 12.26
CA SER A 265 -5.18 -0.62 12.12
C SER A 265 -6.05 -0.37 13.35
N GLY A 266 -7.36 -0.16 13.14
CA GLY A 266 -8.36 -0.05 14.20
C GLY A 266 -8.19 1.13 15.16
N SER A 267 -7.09 1.86 15.14
CA SER A 267 -6.83 3.01 16.00
C SER A 267 -7.70 4.22 15.62
N ARG A 268 -7.82 5.20 16.51
CA ARG A 268 -8.41 6.49 16.18
C ARG A 268 -7.63 7.17 15.06
N ALA A 269 -6.28 7.08 15.08
CA ALA A 269 -5.42 7.64 14.04
C ALA A 269 -5.73 7.02 12.69
N ALA A 270 -5.85 5.69 12.60
CA ALA A 270 -6.23 5.01 11.36
C ALA A 270 -7.59 5.50 10.84
N ARG A 271 -8.60 5.62 11.72
CA ARG A 271 -9.93 6.16 11.33
C ARG A 271 -9.85 7.61 10.85
N THR A 272 -9.02 8.44 11.48
CA THR A 272 -8.83 9.83 11.08
C THR A 272 -8.18 9.93 9.69
N VAL A 273 -7.15 9.15 9.42
CA VAL A 273 -6.51 9.10 8.09
C VAL A 273 -7.49 8.59 7.03
N SER A 274 -8.22 7.53 7.32
CA SER A 274 -9.26 6.99 6.43
C SER A 274 -10.35 8.00 6.12
N ALA A 275 -10.80 8.77 7.13
CA ALA A 275 -11.78 9.84 6.95
C ALA A 275 -11.21 10.96 6.07
N GLY A 276 -9.98 11.39 6.31
CA GLY A 276 -9.30 12.40 5.51
C GLY A 276 -9.09 11.98 4.05
N LEU A 277 -8.76 10.71 3.79
CA LEU A 277 -8.67 10.19 2.42
C LEU A 277 -10.03 10.20 1.70
N ARG A 278 -11.12 9.88 2.40
CA ARG A 278 -12.48 9.95 1.82
C ARG A 278 -12.94 11.38 1.60
N GLU A 279 -12.62 12.30 2.50
CA GLU A 279 -12.86 13.73 2.32
C GLU A 279 -12.11 14.23 1.07
N ALA A 280 -10.83 13.89 0.92
CA ALA A 280 -10.03 14.24 -0.25
C ALA A 280 -10.62 13.64 -1.54
N LEU A 281 -11.10 12.40 -1.51
CA LEU A 281 -11.79 11.79 -2.66
C LEU A 281 -13.07 12.56 -3.04
N SER A 282 -13.82 13.02 -2.04
CA SER A 282 -15.03 13.79 -2.27
C SER A 282 -14.74 15.19 -2.83
N ALA A 283 -13.60 15.78 -2.49
CA ALA A 283 -13.15 17.09 -2.96
C ALA A 283 -12.37 17.02 -4.30
N ALA A 284 -11.97 15.83 -4.74
CA ALA A 284 -11.21 15.64 -5.96
C ALA A 284 -12.05 15.88 -7.22
N CYS A 285 -11.41 16.36 -8.29
CA CYS A 285 -12.01 16.55 -9.60
C CYS A 285 -12.68 15.29 -10.11
N GLY A 286 -13.76 15.45 -10.87
CA GLY A 286 -14.40 14.36 -11.60
C GLY A 286 -13.47 13.77 -12.67
N ARG A 287 -13.87 12.61 -13.27
CA ARG A 287 -13.08 11.93 -14.31
C ARG A 287 -12.75 12.85 -15.49
N GLU A 288 -13.78 13.47 -16.05
CA GLU A 288 -13.65 14.35 -17.22
C GLU A 288 -12.78 15.57 -16.92
N GLU A 289 -12.98 16.22 -15.79
CA GLU A 289 -12.18 17.36 -15.36
C GLU A 289 -10.71 16.95 -15.11
N THR A 290 -10.48 15.80 -14.47
CA THR A 290 -9.12 15.22 -14.29
C THR A 290 -8.42 15.02 -15.63
N HIS A 291 -9.11 14.40 -16.60
CA HIS A 291 -8.58 14.20 -17.95
C HIS A 291 -8.19 15.53 -18.61
N GLN A 292 -9.09 16.52 -18.58
CA GLN A 292 -8.84 17.85 -19.17
C GLN A 292 -7.65 18.57 -18.52
N LEU A 293 -7.50 18.45 -17.18
CA LEU A 293 -6.37 19.01 -16.44
C LEU A 293 -5.04 18.36 -16.89
N LEU A 294 -5.01 17.03 -16.98
CA LEU A 294 -3.83 16.28 -17.43
C LEU A 294 -3.42 16.64 -18.86
N VAL A 295 -4.38 16.71 -19.79
CA VAL A 295 -4.10 17.10 -21.19
C VAL A 295 -3.57 18.51 -21.28
N ARG A 296 -4.17 19.48 -20.62
CA ARG A 296 -3.68 20.89 -20.60
C ARG A 296 -2.28 21.00 -20.02
N ALA A 297 -2.01 20.26 -18.93
CA ALA A 297 -0.70 20.25 -18.30
C ALA A 297 0.36 19.62 -19.21
N ALA A 298 0.05 18.50 -19.88
CA ALA A 298 0.93 17.86 -20.85
C ALA A 298 1.32 18.83 -21.98
N HIS A 299 0.35 19.47 -22.61
CA HIS A 299 0.62 20.50 -23.66
C HIS A 299 1.46 21.67 -23.14
N THR A 300 1.29 22.07 -21.89
CA THR A 300 2.09 23.14 -21.30
C THR A 300 3.55 22.72 -21.12
N MET A 301 3.79 21.49 -20.66
CA MET A 301 5.14 20.92 -20.52
C MET A 301 5.82 20.80 -21.90
N GLU A 302 5.12 20.26 -22.90
CA GLU A 302 5.65 20.10 -24.26
C GLU A 302 6.05 21.42 -24.91
N ARG A 303 5.23 22.48 -24.78
CA ARG A 303 5.60 23.82 -25.28
C ARG A 303 6.85 24.38 -24.60
N ARG A 304 7.03 24.11 -23.29
CA ARG A 304 8.22 24.53 -22.55
C ARG A 304 9.45 23.68 -22.88
N ALA A 305 9.28 22.45 -23.31
CA ALA A 305 10.36 21.61 -23.78
C ALA A 305 10.89 22.04 -25.16
N ALA A 306 10.02 22.66 -25.99
CA ALA A 306 10.37 23.13 -27.34
C ALA A 306 10.94 24.56 -27.36
N SER A 307 10.88 25.29 -26.24
CA SER A 307 11.40 26.66 -26.10
C SER A 307 12.82 26.68 -25.54
#